data_0869f3879678b1235427c16749ff71bd
#
_entry.id   0869f3879678b1235427c16749ff71bd
#
_cell.length_a   1.000
_cell.length_b   1.000
_cell.length_c   1.000
_cell.angle_alpha   90.00
_cell.angle_beta   90.00
_cell.angle_gamma   90.00
#
_symmetry.space_group_name_H-M   'P 1'
#
loop_
_entity.id
_entity.type
_entity.pdbx_description
1 polymer ?
#
loop_
_entity_poly.entity_id
_entity_poly.type
_entity_poly.pdbx_seq_one_letter_code
_entity_poly.pdbx_strand_id
1 'polypeptide(L)'
;MRILHVSSARTFGGGERHFVDLTRGLTERGHDVFAALRPTCGWKDRLDFLPPERLYKVSIRNSFGVLSAMRIADFVRENKIDIVHAHVARDYIPASIACMASPAKFVLTRHLVLPLKPFNRFALKNLERGIAVSDAVAVSLKKVFPPEKVAVIYNGVDTRFRKIENTKKLDEEFRIFHNIPFNAPLVGTLGELKELKGQREFILAATEIAKSFPDCQFVVVGEDNTFDKGFRLELRRLVSTLELSDRFLWLDWLEDTRPFFAAIDVFVSPSRSESFGLAMLEAMASEAAVVATETDGAKQLLGINGQLARLEDPVDLARVVKSLLSDPRMLEHASKEGSARAEALFDLKRMIDETEELYETVLGEK
;
A
#
# COMPACT_ATOMS: atom_id res chain seq x y z
N MET A 1 15.81 -0.09 21.33
CA MET A 1 16.66 -0.41 20.15
C MET A 1 16.93 0.86 19.34
N ARG A 2 18.08 0.92 18.66
CA ARG A 2 18.43 1.97 17.70
C ARG A 2 18.28 1.43 16.28
N ILE A 3 17.31 1.94 15.53
CA ILE A 3 16.86 1.35 14.27
C ILE A 3 17.06 2.35 13.14
N LEU A 4 17.72 1.93 12.05
CA LEU A 4 17.87 2.73 10.83
C LEU A 4 17.00 2.13 9.72
N HIS A 5 15.91 2.79 9.38
CA HIS A 5 15.13 2.49 8.18
C HIS A 5 15.77 3.12 6.94
N VAL A 6 15.87 2.38 5.83
CA VAL A 6 16.49 2.83 4.58
C VAL A 6 15.49 2.77 3.42
N SER A 7 15.25 3.89 2.75
CA SER A 7 14.45 3.95 1.52
C SER A 7 14.98 4.97 0.52
N SER A 8 15.26 4.52 -0.69
CA SER A 8 15.62 5.38 -1.83
C SER A 8 14.44 5.72 -2.76
N ALA A 9 13.21 5.46 -2.33
CA ALA A 9 12.02 5.79 -3.10
C ALA A 9 11.88 7.30 -3.35
N ARG A 10 11.37 7.65 -4.54
CA ARG A 10 11.15 9.06 -4.94
C ARG A 10 9.75 9.54 -4.64
N THR A 11 8.79 8.70 -5.01
CA THR A 11 7.35 8.96 -4.93
C THR A 11 6.77 8.23 -3.74
N PHE A 12 5.65 8.70 -3.23
CA PHE A 12 4.92 8.08 -2.17
C PHE A 12 3.96 7.03 -2.73
N GLY A 13 3.94 5.86 -2.13
CA GLY A 13 3.07 4.75 -2.49
C GLY A 13 2.87 3.82 -1.29
N GLY A 14 2.35 2.61 -1.53
CA GLY A 14 2.05 1.67 -0.43
C GLY A 14 3.27 1.24 0.38
N GLY A 15 4.44 1.06 -0.25
CA GLY A 15 5.68 0.73 0.45
C GLY A 15 6.18 1.86 1.33
N GLU A 16 6.06 3.10 0.88
CA GLU A 16 6.45 4.30 1.63
C GLU A 16 5.44 4.60 2.75
N ARG A 17 4.16 4.29 2.53
CA ARG A 17 3.15 4.34 3.60
C ARG A 17 3.52 3.38 4.72
N HIS A 18 3.80 2.13 4.41
CA HIS A 18 4.29 1.15 5.38
C HIS A 18 5.54 1.64 6.12
N PHE A 19 6.51 2.23 5.39
CA PHE A 19 7.72 2.81 5.98
C PHE A 19 7.40 3.88 7.02
N VAL A 20 6.55 4.84 6.68
CA VAL A 20 6.14 5.95 7.58
C VAL A 20 5.41 5.41 8.80
N ASP A 21 4.42 4.55 8.59
CA ASP A 21 3.57 4.00 9.66
C ASP A 21 4.40 3.15 10.64
N LEU A 22 5.30 2.29 10.14
CA LEU A 22 6.22 1.50 10.97
C LEU A 22 7.21 2.39 11.73
N THR A 23 7.82 3.38 11.06
CA THR A 23 8.75 4.33 11.68
C THR A 23 8.06 5.09 12.82
N ARG A 24 6.84 5.58 12.60
CA ARG A 24 6.04 6.29 13.61
C ARG A 24 5.73 5.39 14.79
N GLY A 25 5.17 4.21 14.54
CA GLY A 25 4.78 3.30 15.60
C GLY A 25 5.93 2.84 16.49
N LEU A 26 7.12 2.57 15.91
CA LEU A 26 8.31 2.22 16.68
C LEU A 26 8.84 3.42 17.48
N THR A 27 8.75 4.65 16.93
CA THR A 27 9.12 5.87 17.65
C THR A 27 8.21 6.11 18.85
N GLU A 28 6.89 5.93 18.70
CA GLU A 28 5.89 6.07 19.78
C GLU A 28 6.09 5.04 20.90
N ARG A 29 6.73 3.90 20.59
CA ARG A 29 7.11 2.89 21.59
C ARG A 29 8.45 3.16 22.29
N GLY A 30 9.06 4.32 22.00
CA GLY A 30 10.29 4.75 22.66
C GLY A 30 11.59 4.19 22.05
N HIS A 31 11.54 3.63 20.83
CA HIS A 31 12.74 3.28 20.11
C HIS A 31 13.43 4.51 19.50
N ASP A 32 14.76 4.48 19.41
CA ASP A 32 15.54 5.48 18.69
C ASP A 32 15.53 5.17 17.21
N VAL A 33 14.55 5.71 16.47
CA VAL A 33 14.38 5.44 15.05
C VAL A 33 15.01 6.53 14.20
N PHE A 34 15.77 6.11 13.19
CA PHE A 34 16.43 6.94 12.19
C PHE A 34 15.93 6.57 10.79
N ALA A 35 15.89 7.53 9.88
CA ALA A 35 15.49 7.30 8.49
C ALA A 35 16.59 7.78 7.51
N ALA A 36 17.12 6.85 6.72
CA ALA A 36 18.03 7.15 5.62
C ALA A 36 17.24 7.27 4.32
N LEU A 37 17.16 8.49 3.80
CA LEU A 37 16.38 8.84 2.62
C LEU A 37 17.27 9.41 1.52
N ARG A 38 16.82 9.26 0.27
CA ARG A 38 17.49 9.96 -0.82
C ARG A 38 17.31 11.49 -0.68
N PRO A 39 18.28 12.32 -1.13
CA PRO A 39 18.19 13.79 -1.03
C PRO A 39 16.97 14.39 -1.72
N THR A 40 16.47 13.74 -2.80
CA THR A 40 15.29 14.17 -3.58
C THR A 40 14.04 13.37 -3.19
N CYS A 41 13.88 13.02 -1.92
CA CYS A 41 12.68 12.36 -1.41
C CYS A 41 11.50 13.35 -1.40
N GLY A 42 10.44 13.06 -2.15
CA GLY A 42 9.26 13.92 -2.26
C GLY A 42 8.28 13.79 -1.09
N TRP A 43 8.49 12.81 -0.22
CA TRP A 43 7.59 12.50 0.90
C TRP A 43 8.26 12.61 2.29
N LYS A 44 9.43 13.25 2.36
CA LYS A 44 10.20 13.42 3.62
C LYS A 44 9.38 14.12 4.72
N ASP A 45 8.51 15.04 4.33
CA ASP A 45 7.71 15.83 5.27
C ASP A 45 6.67 14.97 6.03
N ARG A 46 6.41 13.73 5.59
CA ARG A 46 5.62 12.74 6.32
C ARG A 46 6.36 12.11 7.52
N LEU A 47 7.63 12.45 7.68
CA LEU A 47 8.49 12.05 8.80
C LEU A 47 8.83 13.24 9.73
N ASP A 48 8.01 14.28 9.73
CA ASP A 48 8.15 15.49 10.55
C ASP A 48 8.11 15.22 12.07
N PHE A 49 7.58 14.07 12.47
CA PHE A 49 7.65 13.58 13.85
C PHE A 49 9.03 13.11 14.27
N LEU A 50 9.97 12.88 13.34
CA LEU A 50 11.36 12.61 13.64
C LEU A 50 12.17 13.91 13.74
N PRO A 51 13.02 14.07 14.77
CA PRO A 51 13.95 15.18 14.84
C PRO A 51 14.85 15.22 13.60
N PRO A 52 15.25 16.41 13.11
CA PRO A 52 16.06 16.56 11.90
C PRO A 52 17.37 15.77 11.89
N GLU A 53 18.03 15.60 13.04
CA GLU A 53 19.24 14.81 13.24
C GLU A 53 19.04 13.30 13.05
N ARG A 54 17.81 12.83 13.09
CA ARG A 54 17.43 11.43 12.81
C ARG A 54 17.14 11.17 11.33
N LEU A 55 17.12 12.23 10.51
CA LEU A 55 16.91 12.15 9.06
C LEU A 55 18.26 12.21 8.33
N TYR A 56 18.74 11.07 7.85
CA TYR A 56 19.99 10.96 7.11
C TYR A 56 19.78 10.99 5.60
N LYS A 57 20.49 11.87 4.89
CA LYS A 57 20.40 11.99 3.42
C LYS A 57 21.48 11.16 2.75
N VAL A 58 21.09 10.09 2.05
CA VAL A 58 22.02 9.23 1.31
C VAL A 58 21.52 8.96 -0.11
N SER A 59 22.41 9.13 -1.10
CA SER A 59 22.09 8.92 -2.50
C SER A 59 22.40 7.48 -2.92
N ILE A 60 21.41 6.60 -2.94
CA ILE A 60 21.53 5.25 -3.49
C ILE A 60 21.07 5.27 -4.94
N ARG A 61 22.01 5.33 -5.90
CA ARG A 61 21.71 5.44 -7.33
C ARG A 61 21.41 4.08 -7.98
N ASN A 62 22.08 3.05 -7.52
CA ASN A 62 21.93 1.66 -7.99
C ASN A 62 22.24 0.66 -6.86
N SER A 63 21.92 -0.61 -7.09
CA SER A 63 22.12 -1.68 -6.10
C SER A 63 23.57 -2.01 -5.78
N PHE A 64 24.56 -1.50 -6.52
CA PHE A 64 25.99 -1.74 -6.31
C PHE A 64 26.73 -0.50 -5.76
N GLY A 65 25.99 0.44 -5.15
CA GLY A 65 26.53 1.71 -4.66
C GLY A 65 27.47 1.57 -3.45
N VAL A 66 28.73 1.22 -3.68
CA VAL A 66 29.75 1.05 -2.63
C VAL A 66 29.91 2.33 -1.79
N LEU A 67 29.98 3.50 -2.41
CA LEU A 67 30.06 4.78 -1.69
C LEU A 67 28.84 5.03 -0.80
N SER A 68 27.66 4.61 -1.24
CA SER A 68 26.45 4.72 -0.42
C SER A 68 26.52 3.75 0.75
N ALA A 69 27.02 2.53 0.52
CA ALA A 69 27.19 1.53 1.58
C ALA A 69 28.21 2.03 2.65
N MET A 70 29.33 2.62 2.23
CA MET A 70 30.31 3.20 3.17
C MET A 70 29.70 4.33 4.02
N ARG A 71 28.97 5.25 3.40
CA ARG A 71 28.27 6.33 4.12
C ARG A 71 27.23 5.81 5.12
N ILE A 72 26.47 4.78 4.74
CA ILE A 72 25.53 4.13 5.66
C ILE A 72 26.31 3.44 6.79
N ALA A 73 27.43 2.76 6.51
CA ALA A 73 28.26 2.11 7.52
C ALA A 73 28.85 3.11 8.54
N ASP A 74 29.31 4.28 8.08
CA ASP A 74 29.79 5.34 8.96
C ASP A 74 28.66 5.83 9.88
N PHE A 75 27.49 6.15 9.31
CA PHE A 75 26.32 6.55 10.08
C PHE A 75 25.89 5.49 11.11
N VAL A 76 25.89 4.21 10.72
CA VAL A 76 25.57 3.08 11.59
C VAL A 76 26.51 3.02 12.79
N ARG A 77 27.82 3.20 12.57
CA ARG A 77 28.82 3.18 13.65
C ARG A 77 28.71 4.40 14.58
N GLU A 78 28.59 5.59 13.99
CA GLU A 78 28.49 6.85 14.74
C GLU A 78 27.25 6.89 15.64
N ASN A 79 26.13 6.37 15.14
CA ASN A 79 24.88 6.36 15.86
C ASN A 79 24.62 5.05 16.64
N LYS A 80 25.57 4.10 16.66
CA LYS A 80 25.44 2.81 17.36
C LYS A 80 24.14 2.09 17.01
N ILE A 81 23.84 2.00 15.71
CA ILE A 81 22.60 1.37 15.21
C ILE A 81 22.63 -0.14 15.48
N ASP A 82 21.56 -0.68 16.03
CA ASP A 82 21.39 -2.11 16.31
C ASP A 82 20.85 -2.84 15.08
N ILE A 83 19.86 -2.23 14.37
CA ILE A 83 19.18 -2.81 13.21
C ILE A 83 19.19 -1.83 12.03
N VAL A 84 19.57 -2.31 10.86
CA VAL A 84 19.38 -1.65 9.59
C VAL A 84 18.30 -2.37 8.81
N HIS A 85 17.20 -1.67 8.53
CA HIS A 85 16.04 -2.22 7.84
C HIS A 85 15.82 -1.52 6.48
N ALA A 86 15.97 -2.26 5.38
CA ALA A 86 15.80 -1.74 4.03
C ALA A 86 14.45 -2.12 3.42
N HIS A 87 13.80 -1.16 2.76
CA HIS A 87 12.42 -1.31 2.24
C HIS A 87 12.32 -1.38 0.72
N VAL A 88 13.35 -0.93 -0.01
CA VAL A 88 13.37 -0.93 -1.48
C VAL A 88 14.46 -1.85 -1.99
N ALA A 89 14.19 -2.66 -3.00
CA ALA A 89 15.13 -3.67 -3.52
C ALA A 89 16.48 -3.08 -3.94
N ARG A 90 16.52 -1.83 -4.37
CA ARG A 90 17.75 -1.10 -4.71
C ARG A 90 18.65 -0.90 -3.50
N ASP A 91 18.09 -0.83 -2.31
CA ASP A 91 18.78 -0.47 -1.07
C ASP A 91 19.32 -1.70 -0.35
N TYR A 92 18.86 -2.92 -0.69
CA TYR A 92 19.21 -4.14 0.02
C TYR A 92 20.71 -4.42 0.05
N ILE A 93 21.40 -4.33 -1.10
CA ILE A 93 22.84 -4.62 -1.17
C ILE A 93 23.68 -3.55 -0.45
N PRO A 94 23.46 -2.23 -0.68
CA PRO A 94 24.17 -1.21 0.09
C PRO A 94 23.95 -1.31 1.61
N ALA A 95 22.73 -1.58 2.06
CA ALA A 95 22.43 -1.79 3.49
C ALA A 95 23.12 -3.05 4.04
N SER A 96 23.08 -4.16 3.30
CA SER A 96 23.77 -5.40 3.63
C SER A 96 25.28 -5.19 3.80
N ILE A 97 25.93 -4.50 2.84
CA ILE A 97 27.37 -4.20 2.91
C ILE A 97 27.69 -3.30 4.13
N ALA A 98 26.85 -2.31 4.43
CA ALA A 98 27.02 -1.44 5.59
C ALA A 98 27.00 -2.25 6.91
N CYS A 99 26.10 -3.21 7.04
CA CYS A 99 26.04 -4.10 8.20
C CYS A 99 27.23 -5.05 8.31
N MET A 100 27.85 -5.46 7.19
CA MET A 100 29.07 -6.29 7.25
C MET A 100 30.25 -5.59 7.91
N ALA A 101 30.26 -4.27 7.93
CA ALA A 101 31.32 -3.45 8.54
C ALA A 101 30.94 -2.93 9.94
N SER A 102 29.89 -3.45 10.56
CA SER A 102 29.37 -3.01 11.85
C SER A 102 28.71 -4.17 12.60
N PRO A 103 28.42 -4.05 13.91
CA PRO A 103 27.66 -5.05 14.66
C PRO A 103 26.16 -5.06 14.34
N ALA A 104 25.66 -4.07 13.56
CA ALA A 104 24.24 -3.94 13.26
C ALA A 104 23.71 -5.14 12.46
N LYS A 105 22.50 -5.57 12.79
CA LYS A 105 21.79 -6.65 12.13
C LYS A 105 21.04 -6.14 10.90
N PHE A 106 21.03 -6.94 9.82
CA PHE A 106 20.37 -6.57 8.58
C PHE A 106 19.01 -7.26 8.43
N VAL A 107 17.97 -6.46 8.25
CA VAL A 107 16.59 -6.88 7.95
C VAL A 107 16.15 -6.22 6.63
N LEU A 108 15.31 -6.89 5.86
CA LEU A 108 14.64 -6.28 4.72
C LEU A 108 13.12 -6.54 4.76
N THR A 109 12.33 -5.59 4.25
CA THR A 109 10.92 -5.82 3.89
C THR A 109 10.76 -5.85 2.37
N ARG A 110 10.06 -6.86 1.89
CA ARG A 110 9.71 -7.01 0.48
C ARG A 110 8.24 -6.69 0.25
N HIS A 111 7.97 -5.68 -0.60
CA HIS A 111 6.62 -5.19 -0.91
C HIS A 111 6.05 -5.74 -2.22
N LEU A 112 6.87 -6.37 -3.07
CA LEU A 112 6.48 -6.81 -4.41
C LEU A 112 6.65 -8.31 -4.58
N VAL A 113 5.71 -8.97 -5.24
CA VAL A 113 5.77 -10.40 -5.61
C VAL A 113 6.91 -10.69 -6.61
N LEU A 114 7.33 -9.67 -7.39
CA LEU A 114 8.42 -9.82 -8.36
C LEU A 114 9.65 -10.49 -7.73
N PRO A 115 10.17 -11.59 -8.31
CA PRO A 115 11.25 -12.35 -7.72
C PRO A 115 12.55 -11.53 -7.66
N LEU A 116 13.31 -11.72 -6.60
CA LEU A 116 14.69 -11.27 -6.53
C LEU A 116 15.57 -12.15 -7.42
N LYS A 117 16.60 -11.55 -7.99
CA LYS A 117 17.57 -12.31 -8.81
C LYS A 117 18.34 -13.30 -7.92
N PRO A 118 18.67 -14.52 -8.40
CA PRO A 118 19.34 -15.56 -7.60
C PRO A 118 20.64 -15.09 -6.93
N PHE A 119 21.41 -14.19 -7.56
CA PHE A 119 22.65 -13.66 -6.98
C PHE A 119 22.43 -12.91 -5.65
N ASN A 120 21.20 -12.43 -5.37
CA ASN A 120 20.90 -11.80 -4.08
C ASN A 120 21.13 -12.73 -2.90
N ARG A 121 21.06 -14.06 -3.09
CA ARG A 121 21.40 -15.04 -2.05
C ARG A 121 22.85 -14.85 -1.55
N PHE A 122 23.78 -14.53 -2.45
CA PHE A 122 25.17 -14.32 -2.09
C PHE A 122 25.45 -12.88 -1.64
N ALA A 123 24.83 -11.90 -2.32
CA ALA A 123 25.00 -10.48 -2.01
C ALA A 123 24.41 -10.09 -0.64
N LEU A 124 23.40 -10.83 -0.18
CA LEU A 124 22.69 -10.60 1.09
C LEU A 124 22.92 -11.74 2.09
N LYS A 125 24.12 -12.33 2.08
CA LYS A 125 24.47 -13.49 2.96
C LYS A 125 24.31 -13.21 4.45
N ASN A 126 24.46 -11.94 4.86
CA ASN A 126 24.29 -11.46 6.22
C ASN A 126 22.85 -11.04 6.56
N LEU A 127 21.87 -11.36 5.69
CA LEU A 127 20.46 -11.15 6.01
C LEU A 127 20.08 -11.99 7.24
N GLU A 128 19.57 -11.34 8.27
CA GLU A 128 19.04 -12.04 9.44
C GLU A 128 17.59 -12.47 9.19
N ARG A 129 16.73 -11.53 8.75
CA ARG A 129 15.34 -11.81 8.41
C ARG A 129 14.88 -10.99 7.19
N GLY A 130 14.12 -11.64 6.32
CA GLY A 130 13.36 -11.00 5.24
C GLY A 130 11.87 -11.02 5.56
N ILE A 131 11.28 -9.86 5.71
CA ILE A 131 9.84 -9.70 5.95
C ILE A 131 9.12 -9.69 4.60
N ALA A 132 8.13 -10.55 4.45
CA ALA A 132 7.20 -10.58 3.32
C ALA A 132 5.87 -9.97 3.76
N VAL A 133 5.38 -8.98 3.03
CA VAL A 133 4.11 -8.29 3.36
C VAL A 133 2.86 -9.09 3.00
N SER A 134 3.02 -10.25 2.35
CA SER A 134 1.94 -11.18 1.99
C SER A 134 2.49 -12.59 1.77
N ASP A 135 1.59 -13.59 1.75
CA ASP A 135 1.97 -14.98 1.49
C ASP A 135 2.59 -15.16 0.09
N ALA A 136 2.07 -14.50 -0.92
CA ALA A 136 2.61 -14.51 -2.27
C ALA A 136 4.04 -13.94 -2.32
N VAL A 137 4.30 -12.87 -1.57
CA VAL A 137 5.65 -12.30 -1.42
C VAL A 137 6.57 -13.26 -0.68
N ALA A 138 6.07 -13.96 0.35
CA ALA A 138 6.86 -14.97 1.08
C ALA A 138 7.27 -16.13 0.18
N VAL A 139 6.35 -16.64 -0.65
CA VAL A 139 6.67 -17.67 -1.67
C VAL A 139 7.77 -17.19 -2.60
N SER A 140 7.72 -15.94 -3.02
CA SER A 140 8.75 -15.33 -3.88
C SER A 140 10.11 -15.22 -3.17
N LEU A 141 10.15 -14.80 -1.88
CA LEU A 141 11.39 -14.69 -1.10
C LEU A 141 12.01 -16.06 -0.80
N LYS A 142 11.21 -17.07 -0.49
CA LYS A 142 11.67 -18.46 -0.21
C LYS A 142 12.34 -19.13 -1.41
N LYS A 143 12.18 -18.59 -2.65
CA LYS A 143 12.96 -19.04 -3.82
C LYS A 143 14.43 -18.60 -3.77
N VAL A 144 14.75 -17.58 -2.97
CA VAL A 144 16.09 -16.99 -2.88
C VAL A 144 16.74 -17.23 -1.52
N PHE A 145 15.96 -17.15 -0.45
CA PHE A 145 16.43 -17.30 0.93
C PHE A 145 15.87 -18.58 1.59
N PRO A 146 16.59 -19.16 2.54
CA PRO A 146 16.08 -20.28 3.33
C PRO A 146 14.76 -19.90 4.04
N PRO A 147 13.81 -20.85 4.19
CA PRO A 147 12.50 -20.57 4.78
C PRO A 147 12.56 -19.95 6.18
N GLU A 148 13.54 -20.35 7.00
CA GLU A 148 13.76 -19.87 8.37
C GLU A 148 14.20 -18.40 8.43
N LYS A 149 14.70 -17.85 7.32
CA LYS A 149 15.03 -16.42 7.19
C LYS A 149 13.86 -15.56 6.67
N VAL A 150 12.72 -16.18 6.33
CA VAL A 150 11.57 -15.44 5.78
C VAL A 150 10.43 -15.46 6.78
N ALA A 151 10.09 -14.28 7.27
CA ALA A 151 8.91 -14.04 8.09
C ALA A 151 7.78 -13.43 7.24
N VAL A 152 6.53 -13.75 7.56
CA VAL A 152 5.35 -13.10 6.99
C VAL A 152 4.83 -12.13 8.03
N ILE A 153 4.88 -10.85 7.73
CA ILE A 153 4.25 -9.79 8.53
C ILE A 153 3.40 -8.97 7.56
N TYR A 154 2.08 -9.16 7.65
CA TYR A 154 1.15 -8.47 6.77
C TYR A 154 1.18 -6.96 7.02
N ASN A 155 1.05 -6.16 5.97
CA ASN A 155 0.81 -4.74 6.15
C ASN A 155 -0.43 -4.50 6.99
N GLY A 156 -0.44 -3.36 7.69
CA GLY A 156 -1.56 -2.93 8.50
C GLY A 156 -1.99 -1.50 8.17
N VAL A 157 -3.23 -1.18 8.55
CA VAL A 157 -3.75 0.19 8.60
C VAL A 157 -4.30 0.46 9.99
N ASP A 158 -4.33 1.71 10.42
CA ASP A 158 -4.98 2.08 11.66
C ASP A 158 -6.50 1.95 11.50
N THR A 159 -7.01 0.79 11.93
CA THR A 159 -8.43 0.45 11.78
C THR A 159 -9.33 1.33 12.65
N ARG A 160 -8.84 1.83 13.78
CA ARG A 160 -9.59 2.74 14.65
C ARG A 160 -9.74 4.12 14.00
N PHE A 161 -8.65 4.64 13.42
CA PHE A 161 -8.70 5.91 12.70
C PHE A 161 -9.56 5.81 11.43
N ARG A 162 -9.60 4.64 10.80
CA ARG A 162 -10.41 4.39 9.60
C ARG A 162 -11.88 4.16 9.91
N LYS A 163 -12.20 3.68 11.12
CA LYS A 163 -13.58 3.57 11.57
C LYS A 163 -14.18 4.97 11.70
N ILE A 164 -15.01 5.32 10.73
CA ILE A 164 -15.47 6.69 10.52
C ILE A 164 -16.59 7.00 11.53
N GLU A 165 -16.29 7.85 12.49
CA GLU A 165 -17.33 8.50 13.30
C GLU A 165 -18.05 9.54 12.43
N ASN A 166 -19.39 9.56 12.45
CA ASN A 166 -20.22 10.45 11.63
C ASN A 166 -20.09 10.21 10.11
N THR A 167 -20.03 8.96 9.68
CA THR A 167 -19.99 8.55 8.25
C THR A 167 -20.99 9.35 7.42
N LYS A 168 -22.23 9.47 7.89
CA LYS A 168 -23.29 10.22 7.20
C LYS A 168 -22.92 11.69 6.93
N LYS A 169 -22.30 12.36 7.88
CA LYS A 169 -21.87 13.75 7.70
C LYS A 169 -20.77 13.87 6.66
N LEU A 170 -19.78 12.98 6.69
CA LEU A 170 -18.67 12.99 5.72
C LEU A 170 -19.16 12.63 4.31
N ASP A 171 -20.12 11.70 4.18
CA ASP A 171 -20.78 11.39 2.90
C ASP A 171 -21.52 12.64 2.37
N GLU A 172 -22.37 13.26 3.19
CA GLU A 172 -23.10 14.47 2.80
C GLU A 172 -22.16 15.60 2.36
N GLU A 173 -21.10 15.89 3.12
CA GLU A 173 -20.11 16.92 2.82
C GLU A 173 -19.36 16.59 1.50
N PHE A 174 -18.95 15.36 1.31
CA PHE A 174 -18.28 14.93 0.07
C PHE A 174 -19.19 15.07 -1.15
N ARG A 175 -20.44 14.60 -1.06
CA ARG A 175 -21.42 14.71 -2.15
C ARG A 175 -21.76 16.15 -2.48
N ILE A 176 -21.99 17.01 -1.48
CA ILE A 176 -22.24 18.46 -1.68
C ILE A 176 -21.05 19.13 -2.36
N PHE A 177 -19.84 18.89 -1.86
CA PHE A 177 -18.62 19.52 -2.36
C PHE A 177 -18.34 19.15 -3.83
N HIS A 178 -18.67 17.93 -4.23
CA HIS A 178 -18.43 17.41 -5.57
C HIS A 178 -19.68 17.40 -6.47
N ASN A 179 -20.81 17.99 -6.03
CA ASN A 179 -22.08 18.01 -6.76
C ASN A 179 -22.60 16.61 -7.15
N ILE A 180 -22.45 15.63 -6.26
CA ILE A 180 -22.96 14.26 -6.46
C ILE A 180 -24.38 14.15 -5.89
N PRO A 181 -25.36 13.65 -6.65
CA PRO A 181 -26.73 13.47 -6.14
C PRO A 181 -26.76 12.51 -4.93
N PHE A 182 -27.53 12.85 -3.89
CA PHE A 182 -27.58 12.05 -2.65
C PHE A 182 -28.06 10.62 -2.85
N ASN A 183 -28.96 10.39 -3.79
CA ASN A 183 -29.56 9.07 -4.06
C ASN A 183 -28.81 8.29 -5.15
N ALA A 184 -27.76 8.87 -5.76
CA ALA A 184 -27.01 8.18 -6.79
C ALA A 184 -26.06 7.16 -6.17
N PRO A 185 -26.06 5.90 -6.62
CA PRO A 185 -25.02 4.95 -6.26
C PRO A 185 -23.64 5.52 -6.64
N LEU A 186 -22.65 5.39 -5.76
CA LEU A 186 -21.31 5.90 -5.97
C LEU A 186 -20.29 4.77 -5.93
N VAL A 187 -19.61 4.56 -7.05
CA VAL A 187 -18.58 3.52 -7.19
C VAL A 187 -17.22 4.18 -7.39
N GLY A 188 -16.25 3.82 -6.55
CA GLY A 188 -14.96 4.50 -6.54
C GLY A 188 -13.76 3.56 -6.66
N THR A 189 -12.66 4.09 -7.22
CA THR A 189 -11.34 3.44 -7.22
C THR A 189 -10.27 4.43 -6.77
N LEU A 190 -9.24 3.92 -6.07
CA LEU A 190 -8.13 4.73 -5.56
C LEU A 190 -6.78 4.06 -5.85
N GLY A 191 -5.86 4.81 -6.43
CA GLY A 191 -4.50 4.34 -6.68
C GLY A 191 -3.77 5.16 -7.74
N GLU A 192 -2.46 5.01 -7.80
CA GLU A 192 -1.64 5.61 -8.86
C GLU A 192 -2.21 5.26 -10.24
N LEU A 193 -2.34 6.25 -11.11
CA LEU A 193 -2.84 6.03 -12.48
C LEU A 193 -1.76 5.39 -13.33
N LYS A 194 -1.90 4.08 -13.56
CA LYS A 194 -1.02 3.26 -14.40
C LYS A 194 -1.71 1.96 -14.82
N GLU A 195 -1.31 1.39 -15.93
CA GLU A 195 -1.93 0.19 -16.51
C GLU A 195 -2.11 -0.96 -15.52
N LEU A 196 -1.10 -1.23 -14.65
CA LEU A 196 -1.17 -2.30 -13.66
C LEU A 196 -2.29 -2.11 -12.63
N LYS A 197 -2.82 -0.89 -12.48
CA LYS A 197 -3.91 -0.58 -11.54
C LYS A 197 -5.30 -0.72 -12.16
N GLY A 198 -5.40 -0.98 -13.46
CA GLY A 198 -6.64 -1.40 -14.12
C GLY A 198 -7.73 -0.32 -14.21
N GLN A 199 -7.39 0.98 -14.18
CA GLN A 199 -8.39 2.03 -14.31
C GLN A 199 -9.13 1.98 -15.65
N ARG A 200 -8.50 1.43 -16.70
CA ARG A 200 -9.16 1.19 -17.99
C ARG A 200 -10.29 0.16 -17.84
N GLU A 201 -10.03 -0.94 -17.16
CA GLU A 201 -11.01 -2.00 -16.87
C GLU A 201 -12.15 -1.47 -16.00
N PHE A 202 -11.85 -0.59 -15.04
CA PHE A 202 -12.85 0.12 -14.24
C PHE A 202 -13.79 0.97 -15.10
N ILE A 203 -13.25 1.76 -16.03
CA ILE A 203 -14.05 2.60 -16.95
C ILE A 203 -14.93 1.74 -17.86
N LEU A 204 -14.39 0.65 -18.40
CA LEU A 204 -15.17 -0.27 -19.22
C LEU A 204 -16.28 -0.97 -18.40
N ALA A 205 -16.01 -1.36 -17.17
CA ALA A 205 -17.02 -1.90 -16.26
C ALA A 205 -18.10 -0.86 -15.91
N ALA A 206 -17.71 0.42 -15.74
CA ALA A 206 -18.65 1.50 -15.49
C ALA A 206 -19.69 1.66 -16.61
N THR A 207 -19.33 1.40 -17.87
CA THR A 207 -20.26 1.38 -18.99
C THR A 207 -21.35 0.32 -18.81
N GLU A 208 -20.97 -0.88 -18.35
CA GLU A 208 -21.92 -1.96 -18.11
C GLU A 208 -22.79 -1.74 -16.85
N ILE A 209 -22.20 -1.07 -15.83
CA ILE A 209 -22.94 -0.69 -14.60
C ILE A 209 -23.99 0.38 -14.94
N ALA A 210 -23.61 1.40 -15.72
CA ALA A 210 -24.47 2.52 -16.09
C ALA A 210 -25.72 2.10 -16.88
N LYS A 211 -25.68 0.98 -17.60
CA LYS A 211 -26.87 0.41 -18.28
C LYS A 211 -27.96 -0.05 -17.30
N SER A 212 -27.54 -0.57 -16.13
CA SER A 212 -28.47 -1.08 -15.10
C SER A 212 -28.79 -0.04 -14.03
N PHE A 213 -27.87 0.90 -13.79
CA PHE A 213 -27.97 1.99 -12.82
C PHE A 213 -27.70 3.32 -13.52
N PRO A 214 -28.71 3.90 -14.20
CA PRO A 214 -28.54 5.12 -15.01
C PRO A 214 -28.04 6.34 -14.21
N ASP A 215 -28.31 6.40 -12.90
CA ASP A 215 -27.89 7.50 -12.04
C ASP A 215 -26.54 7.26 -11.34
N CYS A 216 -25.92 6.09 -11.52
CA CYS A 216 -24.66 5.74 -10.88
C CYS A 216 -23.55 6.71 -11.26
N GLN A 217 -22.81 7.17 -10.25
CA GLN A 217 -21.65 8.03 -10.39
C GLN A 217 -20.36 7.25 -10.12
N PHE A 218 -19.27 7.67 -10.72
CA PHE A 218 -17.97 7.01 -10.64
C PHE A 218 -16.90 7.98 -10.18
N VAL A 219 -16.04 7.56 -9.25
CA VAL A 219 -14.92 8.39 -8.76
C VAL A 219 -13.60 7.68 -9.01
N VAL A 220 -12.69 8.38 -9.65
CA VAL A 220 -11.30 7.94 -9.82
C VAL A 220 -10.39 8.86 -9.01
N VAL A 221 -9.77 8.30 -7.97
CA VAL A 221 -8.80 9.01 -7.14
C VAL A 221 -7.40 8.53 -7.46
N GLY A 222 -6.50 9.44 -7.83
CA GLY A 222 -5.09 9.11 -8.04
C GLY A 222 -4.37 10.04 -8.99
N GLU A 223 -3.05 10.01 -8.89
CA GLU A 223 -2.16 10.80 -9.74
C GLU A 223 -1.50 9.95 -10.83
N ASP A 224 -1.33 10.55 -11.98
CA ASP A 224 -0.43 10.07 -13.02
C ASP A 224 0.95 10.69 -12.78
N ASN A 225 1.91 9.86 -12.34
CA ASN A 225 3.26 10.30 -12.04
C ASN A 225 4.18 10.37 -13.29
N THR A 226 3.63 10.20 -14.49
CA THR A 226 4.36 10.44 -15.73
C THR A 226 4.49 11.94 -16.02
N PHE A 227 5.56 12.33 -16.71
CA PHE A 227 5.85 13.75 -16.97
C PHE A 227 4.74 14.45 -17.76
N ASP A 228 4.17 13.77 -18.76
CA ASP A 228 3.15 14.28 -19.67
C ASP A 228 1.71 13.98 -19.21
N LYS A 229 1.55 13.24 -18.10
CA LYS A 229 0.24 12.75 -17.62
C LYS A 229 -0.57 12.02 -18.71
N GLY A 230 0.14 11.34 -19.61
CA GLY A 230 -0.42 10.75 -20.82
C GLY A 230 -1.47 9.69 -20.54
N PHE A 231 -1.29 8.87 -19.50
CA PHE A 231 -2.24 7.82 -19.13
C PHE A 231 -3.56 8.41 -18.59
N ARG A 232 -3.50 9.48 -17.79
CA ARG A 232 -4.70 10.20 -17.33
C ARG A 232 -5.50 10.79 -18.49
N LEU A 233 -4.81 11.40 -19.47
CA LEU A 233 -5.45 11.94 -20.65
C LEU A 233 -6.11 10.85 -21.50
N GLU A 234 -5.46 9.70 -21.63
CA GLU A 234 -6.01 8.55 -22.32
C GLU A 234 -7.28 8.02 -21.62
N LEU A 235 -7.26 7.87 -20.31
CA LEU A 235 -8.43 7.44 -19.53
C LEU A 235 -9.61 8.42 -19.67
N ARG A 236 -9.35 9.72 -19.61
CA ARG A 236 -10.38 10.76 -19.82
C ARG A 236 -10.97 10.71 -21.21
N ARG A 237 -10.15 10.49 -22.25
CA ARG A 237 -10.63 10.29 -23.62
C ARG A 237 -11.53 9.07 -23.74
N LEU A 238 -11.15 7.96 -23.10
CA LEU A 238 -11.96 6.75 -23.06
C LEU A 238 -13.33 7.02 -22.44
N VAL A 239 -13.39 7.69 -21.28
CA VAL A 239 -14.66 8.10 -20.64
C VAL A 239 -15.51 8.96 -21.55
N SER A 240 -14.90 9.92 -22.26
CA SER A 240 -15.62 10.78 -23.23
C SER A 240 -16.15 9.99 -24.43
N THR A 241 -15.35 9.07 -24.97
CA THR A 241 -15.77 8.20 -26.09
C THR A 241 -16.94 7.28 -25.71
N LEU A 242 -17.04 6.91 -24.42
CA LEU A 242 -18.11 6.07 -23.88
C LEU A 242 -19.32 6.89 -23.38
N GLU A 243 -19.34 8.22 -23.62
CA GLU A 243 -20.41 9.16 -23.24
C GLU A 243 -20.72 9.17 -21.74
N LEU A 244 -19.67 8.96 -20.88
CA LEU A 244 -19.80 8.92 -19.43
C LEU A 244 -19.19 10.14 -18.72
N SER A 245 -18.83 11.21 -19.45
CA SER A 245 -18.10 12.36 -18.89
C SER A 245 -18.80 13.00 -17.69
N ASP A 246 -20.12 13.13 -17.72
CA ASP A 246 -20.93 13.75 -16.67
C ASP A 246 -21.11 12.87 -15.43
N ARG A 247 -20.64 11.62 -15.49
CA ARG A 247 -20.75 10.65 -14.40
C ARG A 247 -19.43 10.33 -13.73
N PHE A 248 -18.31 10.86 -14.27
CA PHE A 248 -16.97 10.60 -13.74
C PHE A 248 -16.40 11.81 -13.02
N LEU A 249 -16.18 11.66 -11.71
CA LEU A 249 -15.39 12.58 -10.91
C LEU A 249 -13.92 12.11 -10.90
N TRP A 250 -13.00 13.02 -11.21
CA TRP A 250 -11.56 12.80 -11.22
C TRP A 250 -10.91 13.61 -10.11
N LEU A 251 -10.36 12.90 -9.12
CA LEU A 251 -9.61 13.51 -8.04
C LEU A 251 -8.13 13.15 -8.16
N ASP A 252 -7.27 14.09 -7.77
CA ASP A 252 -5.84 13.85 -7.65
C ASP A 252 -5.53 13.15 -6.31
N TRP A 253 -4.44 13.50 -5.67
CA TRP A 253 -4.10 13.00 -4.34
C TRP A 253 -5.06 13.51 -3.27
N LEU A 254 -5.50 12.62 -2.39
CA LEU A 254 -6.26 12.97 -1.19
C LEU A 254 -5.39 12.75 0.05
N GLU A 255 -5.17 13.79 0.84
CA GLU A 255 -4.46 13.69 2.12
C GLU A 255 -5.29 12.90 3.15
N ASP A 256 -6.60 13.12 3.17
CA ASP A 256 -7.57 12.35 3.95
C ASP A 256 -8.53 11.63 3.01
N THR A 257 -8.48 10.32 3.03
CA THR A 257 -9.33 9.46 2.19
C THR A 257 -10.66 9.09 2.88
N ARG A 258 -10.88 9.48 4.15
CA ARG A 258 -12.10 9.13 4.89
C ARG A 258 -13.38 9.68 4.26
N PRO A 259 -13.46 10.95 3.82
CA PRO A 259 -14.66 11.45 3.14
C PRO A 259 -14.99 10.68 1.86
N PHE A 260 -13.97 10.29 1.10
CA PHE A 260 -14.13 9.47 -0.09
C PHE A 260 -14.70 8.08 0.26
N PHE A 261 -14.11 7.39 1.24
CA PHE A 261 -14.58 6.06 1.65
C PHE A 261 -15.96 6.11 2.34
N ALA A 262 -16.30 7.22 3.02
CA ALA A 262 -17.61 7.41 3.60
C ALA A 262 -18.71 7.57 2.54
N ALA A 263 -18.36 8.16 1.39
CA ALA A 263 -19.33 8.51 0.35
C ALA A 263 -19.58 7.38 -0.66
N ILE A 264 -18.60 6.47 -0.87
CA ILE A 264 -18.75 5.41 -1.85
C ILE A 264 -19.55 4.22 -1.32
N ASP A 265 -20.44 3.68 -2.14
CA ASP A 265 -21.15 2.43 -1.84
C ASP A 265 -20.26 1.22 -2.11
N VAL A 266 -19.47 1.26 -3.19
CA VAL A 266 -18.56 0.16 -3.57
C VAL A 266 -17.19 0.71 -3.95
N PHE A 267 -16.17 0.22 -3.25
CA PHE A 267 -14.77 0.39 -3.66
C PHE A 267 -14.37 -0.70 -4.65
N VAL A 268 -13.78 -0.29 -5.78
CA VAL A 268 -13.31 -1.22 -6.80
C VAL A 268 -11.79 -1.16 -6.91
N SER A 269 -11.13 -2.31 -6.76
CA SER A 269 -9.70 -2.50 -7.05
C SER A 269 -9.53 -3.36 -8.31
N PRO A 270 -9.44 -2.75 -9.50
CA PRO A 270 -9.41 -3.46 -10.78
C PRO A 270 -7.99 -3.87 -11.19
N SER A 271 -7.07 -3.96 -10.25
CA SER A 271 -5.63 -4.15 -10.51
C SER A 271 -5.35 -5.45 -11.25
N ARG A 272 -4.44 -5.40 -12.24
CA ARG A 272 -3.90 -6.59 -12.92
C ARG A 272 -2.89 -7.35 -12.06
N SER A 273 -2.27 -6.66 -11.12
CA SER A 273 -1.32 -7.23 -10.16
C SER A 273 -1.33 -6.41 -8.88
N GLU A 274 -1.50 -7.09 -7.75
CA GLU A 274 -1.45 -6.48 -6.43
C GLU A 274 -0.76 -7.45 -5.47
N SER A 275 0.28 -6.98 -4.80
CA SER A 275 1.04 -7.81 -3.85
C SER A 275 0.38 -7.88 -2.48
N PHE A 276 -0.38 -6.85 -2.10
CA PHE A 276 -1.14 -6.77 -0.87
C PHE A 276 -2.42 -5.95 -1.05
N GLY A 277 -2.31 -4.62 -1.32
CA GLY A 277 -3.47 -3.77 -1.61
C GLY A 277 -3.90 -2.87 -0.46
N LEU A 278 -3.03 -1.94 -0.05
CA LEU A 278 -3.34 -1.01 1.05
C LEU A 278 -4.62 -0.19 0.82
N ALA A 279 -4.91 0.24 -0.41
CA ALA A 279 -6.14 0.96 -0.72
C ALA A 279 -7.41 0.09 -0.49
N MET A 280 -7.34 -1.21 -0.82
CA MET A 280 -8.42 -2.15 -0.49
C MET A 280 -8.56 -2.31 1.02
N LEU A 281 -7.45 -2.43 1.73
CA LEU A 281 -7.46 -2.55 3.19
C LEU A 281 -8.00 -1.29 3.85
N GLU A 282 -7.65 -0.11 3.36
CA GLU A 282 -8.22 1.16 3.82
C GLU A 282 -9.74 1.22 3.59
N ALA A 283 -10.21 0.78 2.41
CA ALA A 283 -11.63 0.68 2.12
C ALA A 283 -12.36 -0.27 3.08
N MET A 284 -11.81 -1.47 3.30
CA MET A 284 -12.35 -2.44 4.26
C MET A 284 -12.43 -1.85 5.68
N ALA A 285 -11.34 -1.24 6.15
CA ALA A 285 -11.28 -0.62 7.49
C ALA A 285 -12.22 0.58 7.64
N SER A 286 -12.60 1.22 6.54
CA SER A 286 -13.57 2.33 6.50
C SER A 286 -15.02 1.85 6.27
N GLU A 287 -15.28 0.56 6.37
CA GLU A 287 -16.59 -0.05 6.15
C GLU A 287 -17.17 0.18 4.73
N ALA A 288 -16.32 0.37 3.72
CA ALA A 288 -16.75 0.35 2.33
C ALA A 288 -16.81 -1.11 1.81
N ALA A 289 -17.84 -1.46 1.06
CA ALA A 289 -17.87 -2.76 0.39
C ALA A 289 -16.81 -2.80 -0.72
N VAL A 290 -16.01 -3.87 -0.76
CA VAL A 290 -14.87 -3.98 -1.68
C VAL A 290 -15.10 -5.04 -2.74
N VAL A 291 -14.96 -4.65 -4.00
CA VAL A 291 -14.87 -5.55 -5.16
C VAL A 291 -13.45 -5.46 -5.72
N ALA A 292 -12.82 -6.58 -6.00
CA ALA A 292 -11.48 -6.60 -6.56
C ALA A 292 -11.33 -7.65 -7.66
N THR A 293 -10.33 -7.46 -8.53
CA THR A 293 -9.87 -8.52 -9.41
C THR A 293 -9.07 -9.56 -8.64
N GLU A 294 -9.04 -10.82 -9.12
CA GLU A 294 -8.45 -12.00 -8.46
C GLU A 294 -6.92 -11.96 -8.37
N THR A 295 -6.34 -10.87 -7.89
CA THR A 295 -4.91 -10.78 -7.57
C THR A 295 -4.58 -11.53 -6.28
N ASP A 296 -3.30 -11.88 -6.07
CA ASP A 296 -2.85 -12.54 -4.83
C ASP A 296 -3.18 -11.69 -3.60
N GLY A 297 -2.94 -10.37 -3.67
CA GLY A 297 -3.27 -9.44 -2.59
C GLY A 297 -4.77 -9.37 -2.31
N ALA A 298 -5.60 -9.33 -3.35
CA ALA A 298 -7.06 -9.31 -3.18
C ALA A 298 -7.59 -10.61 -2.53
N LYS A 299 -7.12 -11.77 -2.99
CA LYS A 299 -7.48 -13.07 -2.40
C LYS A 299 -7.09 -13.14 -0.93
N GLN A 300 -5.93 -12.61 -0.57
CA GLN A 300 -5.48 -12.58 0.81
C GLN A 300 -6.32 -11.65 1.68
N LEU A 301 -6.60 -10.42 1.21
CA LEU A 301 -7.36 -9.44 1.98
C LEU A 301 -8.83 -9.84 2.11
N LEU A 302 -9.48 -10.17 1.02
CA LEU A 302 -10.92 -10.42 1.00
C LEU A 302 -11.29 -11.84 1.47
N GLY A 303 -10.36 -12.80 1.39
CA GLY A 303 -10.60 -14.17 1.81
C GLY A 303 -11.53 -14.94 0.87
N ILE A 304 -12.05 -16.07 1.34
CA ILE A 304 -12.81 -17.03 0.52
C ILE A 304 -14.19 -16.49 0.09
N ASN A 305 -14.78 -15.61 0.88
CA ASN A 305 -16.10 -15.00 0.60
C ASN A 305 -15.96 -13.64 -0.10
N GLY A 306 -14.74 -13.25 -0.47
CA GLY A 306 -14.47 -11.95 -1.08
C GLY A 306 -15.18 -11.76 -2.42
N GLN A 307 -15.58 -10.51 -2.67
CA GLN A 307 -16.21 -10.13 -3.93
C GLN A 307 -15.14 -9.99 -5.02
N LEU A 308 -14.81 -11.10 -5.67
CA LEU A 308 -13.73 -11.20 -6.65
C LEU A 308 -14.29 -11.31 -8.08
N ALA A 309 -13.64 -10.58 -9.00
CA ALA A 309 -13.87 -10.64 -10.42
C ALA A 309 -12.63 -11.17 -11.15
N ARG A 310 -12.81 -11.77 -12.32
CA ARG A 310 -11.70 -12.24 -13.15
C ARG A 310 -10.79 -11.09 -13.56
N LEU A 311 -9.49 -11.39 -13.65
CA LEU A 311 -8.48 -10.44 -14.13
C LEU A 311 -8.80 -10.01 -15.57
N GLU A 312 -8.63 -8.71 -15.84
CA GLU A 312 -8.79 -8.11 -17.16
C GLU A 312 -10.16 -8.38 -17.82
N ASP A 313 -11.20 -8.63 -17.00
CA ASP A 313 -12.57 -8.87 -17.46
C ASP A 313 -13.52 -7.79 -16.91
N PRO A 314 -13.71 -6.67 -17.63
CA PRO A 314 -14.56 -5.58 -17.17
C PRO A 314 -16.05 -5.98 -17.09
N VAL A 315 -16.50 -7.00 -17.86
CA VAL A 315 -17.87 -7.47 -17.81
C VAL A 315 -18.13 -8.25 -16.53
N ASP A 316 -17.20 -9.11 -16.12
CA ASP A 316 -17.28 -9.83 -14.85
C ASP A 316 -17.14 -8.86 -13.66
N LEU A 317 -16.24 -7.88 -13.75
CA LEU A 317 -16.10 -6.82 -12.75
C LEU A 317 -17.42 -6.06 -12.56
N ALA A 318 -18.06 -5.65 -13.66
CA ALA A 318 -19.38 -5.01 -13.63
C ALA A 318 -20.47 -5.92 -13.04
N ARG A 319 -20.45 -7.22 -13.35
CA ARG A 319 -21.39 -8.21 -12.79
C ARG A 319 -21.31 -8.25 -11.26
N VAL A 320 -20.10 -8.32 -10.70
CA VAL A 320 -19.88 -8.37 -9.25
C VAL A 320 -20.33 -7.06 -8.58
N VAL A 321 -19.99 -5.90 -9.15
CA VAL A 321 -20.43 -4.59 -8.62
C VAL A 321 -21.96 -4.48 -8.66
N LYS A 322 -22.60 -4.86 -9.78
CA LYS A 322 -24.05 -4.83 -9.92
C LYS A 322 -24.76 -5.72 -8.91
N SER A 323 -24.20 -6.89 -8.58
CA SER A 323 -24.81 -7.77 -7.56
C SER A 323 -24.87 -7.10 -6.19
N LEU A 324 -23.84 -6.35 -5.79
CA LEU A 324 -23.85 -5.58 -4.55
C LEU A 324 -24.85 -4.42 -4.59
N LEU A 325 -24.83 -3.62 -5.67
CA LEU A 325 -25.73 -2.47 -5.79
C LEU A 325 -27.20 -2.85 -5.86
N SER A 326 -27.51 -4.07 -6.33
CA SER A 326 -28.89 -4.58 -6.45
C SER A 326 -29.45 -5.14 -5.13
N ASP A 327 -28.59 -5.49 -4.17
CA ASP A 327 -29.00 -6.09 -2.90
C ASP A 327 -28.36 -5.35 -1.71
N PRO A 328 -29.08 -4.43 -1.06
CA PRO A 328 -28.58 -3.69 0.11
C PRO A 328 -28.10 -4.59 1.26
N ARG A 329 -28.68 -5.79 1.42
CA ARG A 329 -28.25 -6.72 2.48
C ARG A 329 -26.91 -7.35 2.15
N MET A 330 -26.70 -7.69 0.88
CA MET A 330 -25.43 -8.21 0.39
C MET A 330 -24.35 -7.14 0.50
N LEU A 331 -24.67 -5.90 0.14
CA LEU A 331 -23.76 -4.75 0.26
C LEU A 331 -23.31 -4.53 1.73
N GLU A 332 -24.27 -4.46 2.66
CA GLU A 332 -24.02 -4.29 4.09
C GLU A 332 -23.21 -5.47 4.66
N HIS A 333 -23.53 -6.70 4.26
CA HIS A 333 -22.79 -7.88 4.71
C HIS A 333 -21.32 -7.84 4.25
N ALA A 334 -21.07 -7.54 2.97
CA ALA A 334 -19.72 -7.43 2.41
C ALA A 334 -18.91 -6.34 3.11
N SER A 335 -19.50 -5.19 3.41
CA SER A 335 -18.90 -4.10 4.16
C SER A 335 -18.48 -4.54 5.57
N LYS A 336 -19.41 -5.12 6.35
CA LYS A 336 -19.16 -5.54 7.74
C LYS A 336 -18.15 -6.69 7.83
N GLU A 337 -18.24 -7.68 6.95
CA GLU A 337 -17.27 -8.79 6.90
C GLU A 337 -15.87 -8.26 6.56
N GLY A 338 -15.78 -7.36 5.57
CA GLY A 338 -14.53 -6.70 5.21
C GLY A 338 -13.90 -5.95 6.38
N SER A 339 -14.67 -5.11 7.07
CA SER A 339 -14.20 -4.33 8.21
C SER A 339 -13.75 -5.21 9.38
N ALA A 340 -14.56 -6.20 9.76
CA ALA A 340 -14.21 -7.15 10.82
C ALA A 340 -12.91 -7.92 10.50
N ARG A 341 -12.72 -8.33 9.23
CA ARG A 341 -11.52 -9.00 8.78
C ARG A 341 -10.29 -8.06 8.80
N ALA A 342 -10.45 -6.79 8.40
CA ALA A 342 -9.40 -5.78 8.47
C ALA A 342 -8.92 -5.59 9.92
N GLU A 343 -9.85 -5.44 10.86
CA GLU A 343 -9.55 -5.28 12.29
C GLU A 343 -8.87 -6.52 12.87
N ALA A 344 -9.36 -7.70 12.56
CA ALA A 344 -8.83 -8.95 13.13
C ALA A 344 -7.43 -9.33 12.61
N LEU A 345 -7.13 -9.07 11.34
CA LEU A 345 -5.94 -9.62 10.69
C LEU A 345 -4.94 -8.58 10.19
N PHE A 346 -5.36 -7.32 10.02
CA PHE A 346 -4.56 -6.32 9.31
C PHE A 346 -4.52 -4.96 10.03
N ASP A 347 -4.68 -4.97 11.35
CA ASP A 347 -4.51 -3.76 12.15
C ASP A 347 -3.04 -3.32 12.22
N LEU A 348 -2.81 -2.01 12.17
CA LEU A 348 -1.47 -1.43 12.18
C LEU A 348 -0.68 -1.80 13.42
N LYS A 349 -1.34 -1.83 14.59
CA LYS A 349 -0.70 -2.19 15.85
C LYS A 349 -0.10 -3.59 15.79
N ARG A 350 -0.83 -4.57 15.23
CA ARG A 350 -0.34 -5.94 15.03
C ARG A 350 0.91 -5.96 14.15
N MET A 351 0.92 -5.23 13.03
CA MET A 351 2.09 -5.15 12.13
C MET A 351 3.32 -4.62 12.88
N ILE A 352 3.14 -3.61 13.73
CA ILE A 352 4.21 -3.02 14.52
C ILE A 352 4.68 -4.00 15.60
N ASP A 353 3.73 -4.65 16.34
CA ASP A 353 4.02 -5.66 17.37
C ASP A 353 4.88 -6.80 16.80
N GLU A 354 4.45 -7.39 15.69
CA GLU A 354 5.17 -8.51 15.03
C GLU A 354 6.55 -8.09 14.50
N THR A 355 6.69 -6.84 14.02
CA THR A 355 7.98 -6.34 13.54
C THR A 355 8.94 -6.08 14.69
N GLU A 356 8.45 -5.53 15.80
CA GLU A 356 9.24 -5.31 17.03
C GLU A 356 9.72 -6.63 17.61
N GLU A 357 8.84 -7.62 17.72
CA GLU A 357 9.19 -8.98 18.19
C GLU A 357 10.23 -9.66 17.30
N LEU A 358 10.12 -9.47 15.97
CA LEU A 358 11.13 -9.97 15.04
C LEU A 358 12.49 -9.31 15.31
N TYR A 359 12.53 -8.01 15.59
CA TYR A 359 13.78 -7.31 15.89
C TYR A 359 14.41 -7.79 17.19
N GLU A 360 13.62 -7.99 18.25
CA GLU A 360 14.09 -8.56 19.53
C GLU A 360 14.70 -9.96 19.30
N THR A 361 14.02 -10.80 18.52
CA THR A 361 14.53 -12.13 18.15
C THR A 361 15.87 -12.05 17.39
N VAL A 362 16.00 -11.09 16.46
CA VAL A 362 17.22 -10.88 15.66
C VAL A 362 18.38 -10.43 16.54
N LEU A 363 18.12 -9.67 17.59
CA LEU A 363 19.13 -9.21 18.54
C LEU A 363 19.46 -10.24 19.62
N GLY A 364 18.67 -11.31 19.73
CA GLY A 364 18.86 -12.36 20.76
C GLY A 364 18.32 -11.95 22.14
N GLU A 365 17.35 -11.03 22.18
CA GLU A 365 16.71 -10.55 23.40
C GLU A 365 15.51 -11.43 23.83
N LYS A 366 15.15 -12.40 23.01
CA LYS A 366 14.12 -13.42 23.26
C LYS A 366 14.60 -14.82 22.93
#